data_7eca9c4d4f3b8cd73b5d259efd2db4fe
#
_entry.id   7eca9c4d4f3b8cd73b5d259efd2db4fe
#
_cell.length_a   1.000
_cell.length_b   1.000
_cell.length_c   1.000
_cell.angle_alpha   90.00
_cell.angle_beta   90.00
_cell.angle_gamma   90.00
#
_symmetry.space_group_name_H-M   'P 1'
#
loop_
_entity.id
_entity.type
_entity.pdbx_description
1 polymer ?
#
loop_
_entity_poly.entity_id
_entity_poly.type
_entity_poly.pdbx_seq_one_letter_code
_entity_poly.pdbx_strand_id
1 'polypeptide(L)'
;MLVRLLYASRVVDSSPETIDSILTKSRQFNPTSGITGILCYGGGIFLQAIEGGRSAVSDLYGHIQKDVRHKDVVLLHYEEISERRFGGWTMGQVDASRVNTNILLKYSERAELDPYSVSGKVSLALLEELMATASIIGRA
;
A
#
# COMPACT_ATOMS: atom_id res chain seq x y z
N MET A 1 -10.39 -17.97 -3.53
CA MET A 1 -9.46 -17.45 -4.55
C MET A 1 -8.77 -16.19 -4.04
N LEU A 2 -7.45 -16.18 -4.11
CA LEU A 2 -6.66 -15.05 -3.68
C LEU A 2 -6.49 -14.04 -4.82
N VAL A 3 -6.54 -12.75 -4.46
CA VAL A 3 -6.28 -11.64 -5.38
C VAL A 3 -5.29 -10.66 -4.74
N ARG A 4 -4.63 -9.88 -5.58
CA ARG A 4 -3.81 -8.74 -5.19
C ARG A 4 -4.35 -7.50 -5.86
N LEU A 5 -4.55 -6.45 -5.08
CA LEU A 5 -5.01 -5.16 -5.55
C LEU A 5 -4.01 -4.09 -5.14
N LEU A 6 -3.65 -3.24 -6.09
CA LEU A 6 -2.74 -2.12 -5.86
C LEU A 6 -3.46 -0.83 -6.21
N TYR A 7 -3.44 0.13 -5.30
CA TYR A 7 -4.01 1.44 -5.54
C TYR A 7 -3.13 2.55 -5.01
N ALA A 8 -3.36 3.75 -5.50
CA ALA A 8 -2.79 4.98 -4.98
C ALA A 8 -3.89 5.91 -4.52
N SER A 9 -3.61 6.71 -3.52
CA SER A 9 -4.52 7.77 -3.08
C SER A 9 -3.71 8.94 -2.52
N ARG A 10 -4.37 10.10 -2.41
CA ARG A 10 -3.83 11.24 -1.68
C ARG A 10 -4.52 11.30 -0.33
N VAL A 11 -3.77 11.64 0.70
CA VAL A 11 -4.29 11.79 2.05
C VAL A 11 -4.69 13.25 2.23
N VAL A 12 -5.93 13.48 2.66
CA VAL A 12 -6.45 14.85 2.88
C VAL A 12 -5.67 15.54 4.00
N ASP A 13 -5.36 14.78 5.06
CA ASP A 13 -4.55 15.24 6.18
C ASP A 13 -3.39 14.25 6.37
N SER A 14 -2.16 14.69 6.07
CA SER A 14 -0.97 13.86 6.17
C SER A 14 -0.30 13.93 7.54
N SER A 15 -1.00 14.39 8.57
CA SER A 15 -0.46 14.40 9.93
C SER A 15 -0.12 12.97 10.40
N PRO A 16 0.89 12.81 11.26
CA PRO A 16 1.23 11.50 11.82
C PRO A 16 0.05 10.83 12.52
N GLU A 17 -0.81 11.59 13.17
CA GLU A 17 -1.99 11.08 13.88
C GLU A 17 -2.98 10.44 12.91
N THR A 18 -3.22 11.06 11.77
CA THR A 18 -4.13 10.53 10.75
C THR A 18 -3.56 9.25 10.13
N ILE A 19 -2.28 9.24 9.81
CA ILE A 19 -1.61 8.06 9.26
C ILE A 19 -1.66 6.91 10.26
N ASP A 20 -1.35 7.16 11.53
CA ASP A 20 -1.42 6.15 12.58
C ASP A 20 -2.83 5.61 12.77
N SER A 21 -3.84 6.46 12.69
CA SER A 21 -5.24 6.06 12.79
C SER A 21 -5.63 5.10 11.67
N ILE A 22 -5.24 5.40 10.44
CA ILE A 22 -5.52 4.55 9.28
C ILE A 22 -4.84 3.18 9.44
N LEU A 23 -3.57 3.17 9.82
CA LEU A 23 -2.80 1.94 9.99
C LEU A 23 -3.32 1.09 11.15
N THR A 24 -3.65 1.71 12.27
CA THR A 24 -4.19 1.02 13.45
C THR A 24 -5.49 0.31 13.09
N LYS A 25 -6.39 0.99 12.39
CA LYS A 25 -7.67 0.42 11.95
C LYS A 25 -7.44 -0.78 11.01
N SER A 26 -6.51 -0.66 10.06
CA SER A 26 -6.17 -1.75 9.15
C SER A 26 -5.65 -2.96 9.91
N ARG A 27 -4.74 -2.76 10.87
CA ARG A 27 -4.15 -3.84 11.66
C ARG A 27 -5.15 -4.54 12.57
N GLN A 28 -6.17 -3.84 13.03
CA GLN A 28 -7.24 -4.44 13.84
C GLN A 28 -8.21 -5.25 12.99
N PHE A 29 -8.53 -4.76 11.80
CA PHE A 29 -9.53 -5.36 10.92
C PHE A 29 -8.97 -6.50 10.06
N ASN A 30 -7.77 -6.31 9.50
CA ASN A 30 -7.20 -7.21 8.51
C ASN A 30 -7.03 -8.66 8.95
N PRO A 31 -6.59 -8.97 10.19
CA PRO A 31 -6.45 -10.38 10.60
C PRO A 31 -7.75 -11.15 10.54
N THR A 32 -8.86 -10.53 10.92
CA THR A 32 -10.19 -11.16 10.94
C THR A 32 -10.68 -11.45 9.52
N SER A 33 -10.39 -10.56 8.57
CA SER A 33 -10.82 -10.68 7.18
C SER A 33 -9.82 -11.44 6.29
N GLY A 34 -8.66 -11.81 6.84
CA GLY A 34 -7.61 -12.50 6.08
C GLY A 34 -6.86 -11.60 5.12
N ILE A 35 -6.88 -10.29 5.33
CA ILE A 35 -6.15 -9.32 4.51
C ILE A 35 -4.72 -9.17 5.02
N THR A 36 -3.78 -9.22 4.08
CA THR A 36 -2.38 -8.88 4.32
C THR A 36 -1.94 -7.83 3.31
N GLY A 37 -0.85 -7.14 3.56
CA GLY A 37 -0.38 -6.14 2.59
C GLY A 37 0.71 -5.23 3.10
N ILE A 38 1.00 -4.24 2.29
CA ILE A 38 2.05 -3.26 2.55
C ILE A 38 1.55 -1.88 2.11
N LEU A 39 1.86 -0.87 2.92
CA LEU A 39 1.55 0.52 2.64
C LEU A 39 2.83 1.33 2.61
N CYS A 40 3.09 1.99 1.50
CA CYS A 40 4.15 3.00 1.37
C CYS A 40 3.49 4.38 1.36
N TYR A 41 4.03 5.31 2.15
CA TYR A 41 3.47 6.65 2.23
C TYR A 41 4.59 7.71 2.23
N GLY A 42 4.29 8.86 1.68
CA GLY A 42 5.20 9.99 1.64
C GLY A 42 4.63 11.11 0.78
N GLY A 43 4.92 12.38 1.14
CA GLY A 43 4.44 13.52 0.37
C GLY A 43 2.92 13.61 0.25
N GLY A 44 2.18 13.10 1.23
CA GLY A 44 0.71 13.08 1.19
C GLY A 44 0.12 12.01 0.28
N ILE A 45 0.92 11.06 -0.19
CA ILE A 45 0.51 9.99 -1.10
C ILE A 45 0.59 8.64 -0.38
N PHE A 46 -0.41 7.80 -0.61
CA PHE A 46 -0.43 6.40 -0.23
C PHE A 46 -0.31 5.54 -1.47
N LEU A 47 0.55 4.53 -1.40
CA LEU A 47 0.64 3.44 -2.35
C LEU A 47 0.49 2.15 -1.55
N GLN A 48 -0.58 1.40 -1.80
CA GLN A 48 -0.89 0.22 -1.00
C GLN A 48 -1.15 -0.99 -1.87
N ALA A 49 -0.56 -2.12 -1.48
CA ALA A 49 -0.91 -3.44 -2.00
C ALA A 49 -1.67 -4.20 -0.94
N ILE A 50 -2.81 -4.77 -1.30
CA ILE A 50 -3.61 -5.62 -0.42
C ILE A 50 -3.83 -6.97 -1.08
N GLU A 51 -3.70 -8.02 -0.27
CA GLU A 51 -3.86 -9.40 -0.70
C GLU A 51 -4.85 -10.12 0.20
N GLY A 52 -5.67 -10.96 -0.38
CA GLY A 52 -6.66 -11.72 0.35
C GLY A 52 -7.69 -12.34 -0.57
N GLY A 53 -8.78 -12.84 0.01
CA GLY A 53 -9.89 -13.36 -0.78
C GLY A 53 -10.54 -12.26 -1.61
N ARG A 54 -11.05 -12.64 -2.78
CA ARG A 54 -11.64 -11.68 -3.73
C ARG A 54 -12.68 -10.77 -3.07
N SER A 55 -13.61 -11.36 -2.32
CA SER A 55 -14.69 -10.59 -1.67
C SER A 55 -14.15 -9.65 -0.59
N ALA A 56 -13.23 -10.13 0.25
CA ALA A 56 -12.65 -9.33 1.33
C ALA A 56 -11.87 -8.14 0.78
N VAL A 57 -11.08 -8.36 -0.27
CA VAL A 57 -10.30 -7.29 -0.92
C VAL A 57 -11.23 -6.27 -1.58
N SER A 58 -12.27 -6.75 -2.27
CA SER A 58 -13.25 -5.88 -2.92
C SER A 58 -13.98 -5.01 -1.90
N ASP A 59 -14.41 -5.59 -0.80
CA ASP A 59 -15.11 -4.86 0.26
C ASP A 59 -14.20 -3.80 0.88
N LEU A 60 -12.97 -4.16 1.18
CA LEU A 60 -12.00 -3.22 1.76
C LEU A 60 -11.73 -2.05 0.82
N TYR A 61 -11.51 -2.33 -0.46
CA TYR A 61 -11.28 -1.28 -1.45
C TYR A 61 -12.48 -0.35 -1.57
N GLY A 62 -13.70 -0.89 -1.53
CA GLY A 62 -14.92 -0.09 -1.51
C GLY A 62 -14.98 0.85 -0.31
N HIS A 63 -14.58 0.39 0.87
CA HIS A 63 -14.51 1.24 2.07
C HIS A 63 -13.44 2.34 1.93
N ILE A 64 -12.29 2.01 1.36
CA ILE A 64 -11.22 3.00 1.13
C ILE A 64 -11.70 4.11 0.20
N GLN A 65 -12.40 3.77 -0.87
CA GLN A 65 -12.93 4.74 -1.82
C GLN A 65 -13.95 5.71 -1.19
N LYS A 66 -14.65 5.28 -0.15
CA LYS A 66 -15.64 6.08 0.58
C LYS A 66 -15.04 6.83 1.78
N ASP A 67 -13.82 6.50 2.18
CA ASP A 67 -13.18 7.10 3.34
C ASP A 67 -12.77 8.53 3.01
N VAL A 68 -13.32 9.49 3.75
CA VAL A 68 -13.07 10.92 3.52
C VAL A 68 -11.61 11.34 3.78
N ARG A 69 -10.81 10.47 4.41
CA ARG A 69 -9.37 10.73 4.63
C ARG A 69 -8.55 10.55 3.37
N HIS A 70 -9.12 9.90 2.34
CA HIS A 70 -8.48 9.68 1.04
C HIS A 70 -9.18 10.47 -0.05
N LYS A 71 -8.42 10.88 -1.07
CA LYS A 71 -8.94 11.44 -2.31
C LYS A 71 -8.11 10.94 -3.47
N ASP A 72 -8.60 11.15 -4.70
CA ASP A 72 -7.90 10.76 -5.94
C ASP A 72 -7.48 9.28 -5.90
N VAL A 73 -8.39 8.41 -5.44
CA VAL A 73 -8.13 6.98 -5.36
C VAL A 73 -8.11 6.40 -6.77
N VAL A 74 -6.98 5.80 -7.16
CA VAL A 74 -6.79 5.21 -8.49
C VAL A 74 -6.37 3.75 -8.33
N LEU A 75 -7.10 2.87 -9.00
CA LEU A 75 -6.72 1.46 -9.10
C LEU A 75 -5.56 1.35 -10.09
N LEU A 76 -4.43 0.83 -9.63
CA LEU A 76 -3.22 0.71 -10.44
C LEU A 76 -3.03 -0.69 -11.02
N HIS A 77 -3.42 -1.72 -10.29
CA HIS A 77 -3.21 -3.09 -10.68
C HIS A 77 -4.14 -4.01 -9.91
N TYR A 78 -4.65 -5.05 -10.57
CA TYR A 78 -5.48 -6.08 -9.96
C TYR A 78 -5.18 -7.40 -10.64
N GLU A 79 -4.91 -8.47 -9.85
CA GLU A 79 -4.64 -9.77 -10.42
C GLU A 79 -5.11 -10.90 -9.50
N GLU A 80 -5.47 -12.01 -10.09
CA GLU A 80 -5.64 -13.25 -9.37
C GLU A 80 -4.25 -13.83 -9.11
N ILE A 81 -4.02 -14.29 -7.89
CA ILE A 81 -2.70 -14.80 -7.47
C ILE A 81 -2.83 -16.22 -6.93
N SER A 82 -1.79 -17.00 -7.07
CA SER A 82 -1.73 -18.37 -6.53
C SER A 82 -1.22 -18.37 -5.08
N GLU A 83 -0.43 -17.38 -4.70
CA GLU A 83 0.10 -17.25 -3.35
C GLU A 83 0.36 -15.78 -3.02
N ARG A 84 0.47 -15.48 -1.72
CA ARG A 84 0.72 -14.12 -1.26
C ARG A 84 2.20 -13.79 -1.35
N ARG A 85 2.52 -12.53 -1.70
CA ARG A 85 3.86 -11.96 -1.58
C ARG A 85 4.03 -11.18 -0.29
N PHE A 86 2.96 -10.55 0.16
CA PHE A 86 2.97 -9.69 1.35
C PHE A 86 2.30 -10.38 2.54
N GLY A 87 2.32 -11.71 2.57
CA GLY A 87 1.65 -12.51 3.59
C GLY A 87 2.25 -12.39 5.00
N GLY A 88 3.47 -11.88 5.12
CA GLY A 88 4.14 -11.72 6.41
C GLY A 88 3.63 -10.54 7.26
N TRP A 89 2.76 -9.70 6.71
CA TRP A 89 2.30 -8.49 7.40
C TRP A 89 0.79 -8.33 7.32
N THR A 90 0.14 -8.09 8.47
CA THR A 90 -1.27 -7.65 8.49
C THR A 90 -1.41 -6.32 7.77
N MET A 91 -0.46 -5.42 7.97
CA MET A 91 -0.25 -4.24 7.14
C MET A 91 1.15 -3.70 7.46
N GLY A 92 2.13 -4.06 6.64
CA GLY A 92 3.47 -3.50 6.73
C GLY A 92 3.45 -2.05 6.30
N GLN A 93 4.31 -1.21 6.89
CA GLN A 93 4.37 0.20 6.51
C GLN A 93 5.79 0.61 6.15
N VAL A 94 5.90 1.46 5.13
CA VAL A 94 7.16 2.04 4.68
C VAL A 94 6.97 3.55 4.56
N ASP A 95 7.82 4.30 5.28
CA ASP A 95 7.89 5.75 5.14
C ASP A 95 8.86 6.07 4.00
N ALA A 96 8.35 6.61 2.90
CA ALA A 96 9.15 6.88 1.71
C ALA A 96 10.28 7.90 1.98
N SER A 97 10.12 8.78 2.97
CA SER A 97 11.15 9.75 3.33
C SER A 97 12.40 9.09 3.96
N ARG A 98 12.27 7.85 4.41
CA ARG A 98 13.36 7.08 5.03
C ARG A 98 13.96 6.04 4.09
N VAL A 99 13.40 5.91 2.90
CA VAL A 99 13.91 4.98 1.88
C VAL A 99 15.13 5.61 1.20
N ASN A 100 16.13 4.76 0.89
CA ASN A 100 17.28 5.19 0.11
C ASN A 100 16.79 5.81 -1.21
N THR A 101 17.21 7.04 -1.49
CA THR A 101 16.79 7.77 -2.68
C THR A 101 17.11 7.03 -3.98
N ASN A 102 18.16 6.20 -4.00
CA ASN A 102 18.50 5.39 -5.17
C ASN A 102 17.43 4.37 -5.51
N ILE A 103 16.71 3.86 -4.52
CA ILE A 103 15.59 2.93 -4.75
C ILE A 103 14.46 3.67 -5.44
N LEU A 104 14.10 4.86 -4.97
CA LEU A 104 13.06 5.68 -5.58
C LEU A 104 13.41 6.08 -7.01
N LEU A 105 14.66 6.49 -7.23
CA LEU A 105 15.16 6.87 -8.56
C LEU A 105 15.18 5.71 -9.54
N LYS A 106 15.29 4.48 -9.07
CA LYS A 106 15.24 3.31 -9.93
C LYS A 106 13.90 3.16 -10.66
N TYR A 107 12.81 3.66 -10.04
CA TYR A 107 11.46 3.46 -10.53
C TYR A 107 10.73 4.74 -10.92
N SER A 108 11.29 5.91 -10.61
CA SER A 108 10.64 7.21 -10.82
C SER A 108 11.60 8.21 -11.41
N GLU A 109 11.08 9.26 -12.02
CA GLU A 109 11.88 10.34 -12.59
C GLU A 109 12.59 11.16 -11.51
N ARG A 110 12.04 11.19 -10.30
CA ARG A 110 12.58 11.91 -9.15
C ARG A 110 12.66 10.98 -7.95
N ALA A 111 13.46 11.37 -6.95
CA ALA A 111 13.62 10.60 -5.71
C ALA A 111 12.43 10.82 -4.77
N GLU A 112 11.23 10.56 -5.24
CA GLU A 112 9.99 10.71 -4.48
C GLU A 112 8.99 9.62 -4.85
N LEU A 113 8.02 9.38 -3.97
CA LEU A 113 6.94 8.45 -4.23
C LEU A 113 5.94 9.11 -5.17
N ASP A 114 5.80 8.59 -6.38
CA ASP A 114 4.87 9.13 -7.37
C ASP A 114 4.21 8.01 -8.19
N PRO A 115 3.24 7.29 -7.60
CA PRO A 115 2.55 6.22 -8.29
C PRO A 115 1.61 6.71 -9.40
N TYR A 116 1.32 8.00 -9.43
CA TYR A 116 0.41 8.57 -10.45
C TYR A 116 1.08 8.73 -11.81
N SER A 117 2.41 8.80 -11.87
CA SER A 117 3.16 9.01 -13.11
C SER A 117 3.86 7.76 -13.63
N VAL A 118 3.70 6.63 -12.97
CA VAL A 118 4.29 5.35 -13.38
C VAL A 118 3.21 4.29 -13.54
N SER A 119 3.53 3.19 -14.21
CA SER A 119 2.57 2.09 -14.36
C SER A 119 2.35 1.32 -13.04
N GLY A 120 1.25 0.59 -12.96
CA GLY A 120 1.00 -0.29 -11.82
C GLY A 120 2.10 -1.34 -11.64
N LYS A 121 2.67 -1.85 -12.73
CA LYS A 121 3.79 -2.81 -12.67
C LYS A 121 5.02 -2.20 -12.03
N VAL A 122 5.33 -0.95 -12.34
CA VAL A 122 6.47 -0.24 -11.75
C VAL A 122 6.25 -0.02 -10.27
N SER A 123 5.04 0.41 -9.88
CA SER A 123 4.70 0.59 -8.46
C SER A 123 4.78 -0.73 -7.69
N LEU A 124 4.32 -1.82 -8.28
CA LEU A 124 4.43 -3.14 -7.65
C LEU A 124 5.89 -3.55 -7.47
N ALA A 125 6.73 -3.32 -8.49
CA ALA A 125 8.16 -3.62 -8.41
C ALA A 125 8.84 -2.82 -7.30
N LEU A 126 8.47 -1.57 -7.12
CA LEU A 126 8.96 -0.75 -6.00
C LEU A 126 8.59 -1.38 -4.66
N LEU A 127 7.34 -1.76 -4.47
CA LEU A 127 6.90 -2.38 -3.21
C LEU A 127 7.63 -3.70 -2.94
N GLU A 128 7.86 -4.50 -3.97
CA GLU A 128 8.60 -5.76 -3.83
C GLU A 128 10.05 -5.51 -3.40
N GLU A 129 10.69 -4.50 -3.94
CA GLU A 129 12.06 -4.16 -3.55
C GLU A 129 12.11 -3.62 -2.12
N LEU A 130 11.15 -2.79 -1.73
CA LEU A 130 11.06 -2.29 -0.35
C LEU A 130 10.87 -3.44 0.65
N MET A 131 10.10 -4.45 0.29
CA MET A 131 9.95 -5.66 1.09
C MET A 131 11.28 -6.38 1.26
N ALA A 132 12.05 -6.51 0.17
CA ALA A 132 13.34 -7.23 0.18
C ALA A 132 14.44 -6.48 0.95
N THR A 133 14.34 -5.15 1.09
CA THR A 133 15.36 -4.35 1.76
C THR A 133 15.13 -4.18 3.26
N ALA A 134 14.15 -4.88 3.83
CA ALA A 134 13.80 -4.84 5.25
C ALA A 134 13.43 -3.42 5.75
N SER A 135 12.91 -2.57 4.85
CA SER A 135 12.50 -1.21 5.18
C SER A 135 11.09 -1.16 5.80
N ILE A 136 10.51 -2.31 6.14
CA ILE A 136 9.11 -2.45 6.54
C ILE A 136 8.98 -2.50 8.05
N ILE A 137 8.03 -1.71 8.57
CA ILE A 137 7.64 -1.67 9.97
C ILE A 137 6.20 -2.20 10.09
N GLY A 138 5.85 -2.75 11.24
CA GLY A 138 4.48 -3.16 11.50
C GLY A 138 4.16 -4.58 11.06
N ARG A 139 5.08 -5.48 11.28
CA ARG A 139 4.89 -6.91 11.04
C ARG A 139 3.72 -7.42 11.87
N ALA A 140 2.97 -8.32 11.29
CA ALA A 140 1.84 -8.96 11.94
C ALA A 140 2.24 -9.74 13.18
#